data_af490766496cbcbdb442b24f1205fcdb
#
_entry.id   af490766496cbcbdb442b24f1205fcdb
#
_cell.length_a   1.000
_cell.length_b   1.000
_cell.length_c   1.000
_cell.angle_alpha   90.00
_cell.angle_beta   90.00
_cell.angle_gamma   90.00
#
_symmetry.space_group_name_H-M   'P 1'
#
loop_
_entity.id
_entity.type
_entity.pdbx_description
1 polymer ?
#
loop_
_entity_poly.entity_id
_entity_poly.type
_entity_poly.pdbx_seq_one_letter_code
_entity_poly.pdbx_strand_id
1 'polypeptide(L)'
;MYKRQEYVERTSDDPNQAYITQTLSEVMELTGQDPAIIPMDIYTALNQDAQKQADEICNGNIVQFPNEYFDVGFSMIENDTGEIIAVGPGRRYHSDSVKIDYSTEPNQPGSSMKPLLAYASTFDILGWSTAHQVNDKKKDYWKNGSYAPKNSDGKYNGIMSLQDALGVSKNTTAAQAMIDLVTAKGYDYWIDYCKKLGFSDEVAEGFNEQYAIGGSSMRASPIQQASAYSTFANGGKRVDAHRVRKVVRRSDKKEFKTNAKTYDVISEQAAWMISQLLEKVVSGGYQNYNEILASNYTVYGKSGTTDWPANSYGIPEGVAKDEWSVGYTNKYTIACWSGYTTDAITNYGMYITWNDLNVASAFHISHYMLDYMQKYATYSALERPSGISDYKGGYIKDEFKSKGDTTSDNNDAQDACEAGGGEWDEENQTCKKSDDKEREACEADGGEWDSEAGTCKKEEEKEETNEAEKTCTDNGGTWDGSACTSVSYT
;
A
#
# COMPACT_ATOMS: atom_id res chain seq x y z
N MET A 1 47.77 34.41 13.56
CA MET A 1 46.80 34.63 14.64
C MET A 1 45.53 33.88 14.26
N TYR A 2 45.36 32.65 14.72
CA TYR A 2 44.15 31.85 14.45
C TYR A 2 43.06 32.42 15.35
N LYS A 3 41.98 32.98 14.78
CA LYS A 3 40.76 33.27 15.52
C LYS A 3 40.20 31.94 16.01
N ARG A 4 40.11 31.76 17.33
CA ARG A 4 39.37 30.67 17.94
C ARG A 4 37.95 30.75 17.38
N GLN A 5 37.51 29.71 16.65
CA GLN A 5 36.10 29.57 16.34
C GLN A 5 35.36 29.39 17.67
N GLU A 6 34.47 30.29 17.99
CA GLU A 6 33.52 30.08 19.09
C GLU A 6 32.65 28.91 18.66
N TYR A 7 32.72 27.83 19.41
CA TYR A 7 31.79 26.72 19.32
C TYR A 7 30.48 27.25 19.93
N VAL A 8 29.55 27.65 19.08
CA VAL A 8 28.18 27.93 19.51
C VAL A 8 27.55 26.57 19.75
N GLU A 9 27.39 26.24 21.04
CA GLU A 9 26.58 25.09 21.44
C GLU A 9 25.18 25.31 20.86
N ARG A 10 24.75 24.47 19.91
CA ARG A 10 23.42 24.58 19.36
C ARG A 10 22.44 24.23 20.48
N THR A 11 21.55 25.15 20.78
CA THR A 11 20.47 24.90 21.73
C THR A 11 19.56 23.81 21.17
N SER A 12 19.03 22.97 22.04
CA SER A 12 18.08 21.89 21.66
C SER A 12 16.83 22.42 20.96
N ASP A 13 16.62 23.71 20.93
CA ASP A 13 15.42 24.42 20.45
C ASP A 13 15.58 25.03 19.04
N ASP A 14 16.67 24.70 18.32
CA ASP A 14 16.84 25.16 16.93
C ASP A 14 15.81 24.42 16.01
N PRO A 15 14.87 25.11 15.35
CA PRO A 15 13.87 24.53 14.47
C PRO A 15 14.48 23.74 13.31
N ASN A 16 15.76 23.98 12.99
CA ASN A 16 16.48 23.28 11.94
C ASN A 16 17.25 22.05 12.46
N GLN A 17 17.24 21.75 13.76
CA GLN A 17 18.15 20.75 14.36
C GLN A 17 18.05 19.36 13.69
N ALA A 18 16.85 18.85 13.47
CA ALA A 18 16.64 17.55 12.79
C ALA A 18 17.16 17.58 11.36
N TYR A 19 16.81 18.61 10.60
CA TYR A 19 17.27 18.80 9.24
C TYR A 19 18.80 18.87 9.15
N ILE A 20 19.44 19.63 10.06
CA ILE A 20 20.89 19.77 10.13
C ILE A 20 21.55 18.43 10.46
N THR A 21 21.04 17.68 11.43
CA THR A 21 21.59 16.39 11.83
C THR A 21 21.65 15.44 10.65
N GLN A 22 20.58 15.31 9.90
CA GLN A 22 20.51 14.47 8.69
C GLN A 22 21.41 15.03 7.56
N THR A 23 21.48 16.38 7.42
CA THR A 23 22.38 17.02 6.44
C THR A 23 23.85 16.69 6.71
N LEU A 24 24.28 16.69 7.99
CA LEU A 24 25.67 16.36 8.33
C LEU A 24 26.01 14.90 7.99
N SER A 25 25.08 13.97 8.17
CA SER A 25 25.24 12.58 7.75
C SER A 25 25.40 12.48 6.23
N GLU A 26 24.55 13.17 5.47
CA GLU A 26 24.61 13.20 4.01
C GLU A 26 25.92 13.85 3.50
N VAL A 27 26.45 14.88 4.19
CA VAL A 27 27.77 15.47 3.90
C VAL A 27 28.89 14.45 4.11
N MET A 28 28.82 13.65 5.18
CA MET A 28 29.82 12.59 5.41
C MET A 28 29.80 11.55 4.29
N GLU A 29 28.64 11.14 3.83
CA GLU A 29 28.48 10.19 2.71
C GLU A 29 29.02 10.80 1.41
N LEU A 30 28.68 12.05 1.11
CA LEU A 30 29.06 12.75 -0.11
C LEU A 30 30.58 13.02 -0.18
N THR A 31 31.20 13.40 0.94
CA THR A 31 32.57 13.88 0.97
C THR A 31 33.58 12.85 1.49
N GLY A 32 33.12 11.83 2.22
CA GLY A 32 33.95 10.91 2.98
C GLY A 32 34.65 11.58 4.18
N GLN A 33 34.18 12.77 4.62
CA GLN A 33 34.84 13.58 5.65
C GLN A 33 33.83 14.08 6.67
N ASP A 34 34.24 14.10 7.95
CA ASP A 34 33.41 14.60 9.04
C ASP A 34 33.36 16.13 9.03
N PRO A 35 32.19 16.75 8.80
CA PRO A 35 32.02 18.21 8.79
C PRO A 35 32.21 18.84 10.19
N ALA A 36 32.17 18.08 11.27
CA ALA A 36 32.50 18.55 12.61
C ALA A 36 34.03 18.81 12.78
N ILE A 37 34.84 18.12 11.98
CA ILE A 37 36.32 18.23 12.03
C ILE A 37 36.85 19.11 10.91
N ILE A 38 36.31 18.92 9.69
CA ILE A 38 36.78 19.61 8.48
C ILE A 38 35.85 20.82 8.20
N PRO A 39 36.37 22.06 8.22
CA PRO A 39 35.56 23.23 7.89
C PRO A 39 35.05 23.23 6.45
N MET A 40 33.71 23.27 6.31
CA MET A 40 33.01 23.22 5.04
C MET A 40 31.93 24.30 4.97
N ASP A 41 31.65 24.78 3.77
CA ASP A 41 30.46 25.55 3.43
C ASP A 41 29.45 24.57 2.79
N ILE A 42 28.31 24.35 3.45
CA ILE A 42 27.29 23.39 3.04
C ILE A 42 26.12 24.17 2.48
N TYR A 43 25.74 23.86 1.23
CA TYR A 43 24.62 24.46 0.53
C TYR A 43 23.48 23.42 0.47
N THR A 44 22.37 23.75 1.10
CA THR A 44 21.24 22.83 1.26
C THR A 44 20.02 23.25 0.47
N ALA A 45 19.06 22.33 0.37
CA ALA A 45 17.74 22.54 -0.20
C ALA A 45 16.73 23.15 0.80
N LEU A 46 17.14 23.36 2.06
CA LEU A 46 16.28 23.84 3.13
C LEU A 46 15.54 25.12 2.74
N ASN A 47 14.23 25.09 2.80
CA ASN A 47 13.40 26.28 2.83
C ASN A 47 13.19 26.67 4.30
N GLN A 48 13.89 27.72 4.76
CA GLN A 48 13.88 28.13 6.17
C GLN A 48 12.48 28.50 6.67
N ASP A 49 11.68 29.12 5.85
CA ASP A 49 10.32 29.52 6.24
C ASP A 49 9.40 28.30 6.35
N ALA A 50 9.50 27.33 5.43
CA ALA A 50 8.77 26.07 5.50
C ALA A 50 9.21 25.24 6.73
N GLN A 51 10.52 25.21 7.02
CA GLN A 51 11.03 24.51 8.19
C GLN A 51 10.55 25.17 9.50
N LYS A 52 10.48 26.48 9.54
CA LYS A 52 9.90 27.18 10.70
C LYS A 52 8.42 26.81 10.90
N GLN A 53 7.64 26.69 9.82
CA GLN A 53 6.24 26.24 9.94
C GLN A 53 6.18 24.77 10.40
N ALA A 54 7.07 23.91 9.91
CA ALA A 54 7.16 22.53 10.38
C ALA A 54 7.44 22.44 11.89
N ASP A 55 8.31 23.28 12.40
CA ASP A 55 8.60 23.38 13.85
C ASP A 55 7.38 23.87 14.64
N GLU A 56 6.73 24.95 14.19
CA GLU A 56 5.51 25.48 14.81
C GLU A 56 4.36 24.44 14.81
N ILE A 57 4.28 23.59 13.78
CA ILE A 57 3.34 22.45 13.73
C ILE A 57 3.71 21.43 14.80
N CYS A 58 4.96 21.00 14.89
CA CYS A 58 5.42 20.02 15.87
C CYS A 58 5.22 20.52 17.31
N ASN A 59 5.36 21.84 17.53
CA ASN A 59 5.08 22.47 18.81
C ASN A 59 3.58 22.61 19.14
N GLY A 60 2.67 22.25 18.21
CA GLY A 60 1.23 22.32 18.41
C GLY A 60 0.63 23.72 18.29
N ASN A 61 1.34 24.67 17.68
CA ASN A 61 0.90 26.07 17.54
C ASN A 61 -0.02 26.28 16.34
N ILE A 62 -0.03 25.35 15.37
CA ILE A 62 -0.75 25.51 14.09
C ILE A 62 -1.83 24.42 13.92
N VAL A 63 -1.50 23.16 14.18
CA VAL A 63 -2.38 22.01 14.00
C VAL A 63 -2.75 21.43 15.35
N GLN A 64 -4.01 21.03 15.51
CA GLN A 64 -4.47 20.35 16.71
C GLN A 64 -4.00 18.89 16.75
N PHE A 65 -3.75 18.43 17.96
CA PHE A 65 -3.43 17.03 18.23
C PHE A 65 -4.37 16.47 19.29
N PRO A 66 -4.64 15.16 19.30
CA PRO A 66 -5.54 14.53 20.25
C PRO A 66 -5.13 14.77 21.72
N ASN A 67 -3.85 14.65 22.00
CA ASN A 67 -3.27 14.85 23.33
C ASN A 67 -1.75 15.06 23.25
N GLU A 68 -1.09 15.16 24.41
CA GLU A 68 0.36 15.40 24.52
C GLU A 68 1.24 14.20 24.12
N TYR A 69 0.68 12.97 24.12
CA TYR A 69 1.40 11.74 23.78
C TYR A 69 1.33 11.40 22.29
N PHE A 70 0.40 12.03 21.56
CA PHE A 70 0.27 11.84 20.12
C PHE A 70 1.41 12.50 19.39
N ASP A 71 2.08 11.76 18.49
CA ASP A 71 3.25 12.26 17.78
C ASP A 71 3.05 12.23 16.26
N VAL A 72 3.91 12.91 15.53
CA VAL A 72 3.88 13.01 14.07
C VAL A 72 5.30 12.98 13.52
N GLY A 73 5.40 12.56 12.25
CA GLY A 73 6.60 12.71 11.46
C GLY A 73 6.24 13.05 10.04
N PHE A 74 6.85 14.04 9.40
CA PHE A 74 6.56 14.36 8.01
C PHE A 74 7.77 14.89 7.25
N SER A 75 7.72 14.78 5.92
CA SER A 75 8.75 15.31 5.04
C SER A 75 8.09 15.90 3.81
N MET A 76 8.63 17.01 3.34
CA MET A 76 8.20 17.70 2.12
C MET A 76 9.34 17.77 1.11
N ILE A 77 9.03 17.35 -0.12
CA ILE A 77 10.00 17.18 -1.22
C ILE A 77 9.54 18.00 -2.42
N GLU A 78 10.49 18.64 -3.12
CA GLU A 78 10.27 19.19 -4.45
C GLU A 78 10.35 18.08 -5.49
N ASN A 79 9.29 17.93 -6.32
CA ASN A 79 9.05 16.71 -7.10
C ASN A 79 10.10 16.44 -8.17
N ASP A 80 10.55 17.46 -8.89
CA ASP A 80 11.44 17.34 -10.05
C ASP A 80 12.93 17.26 -9.67
N THR A 81 13.28 17.77 -8.49
CA THR A 81 14.66 17.77 -8.00
C THR A 81 14.96 16.66 -6.99
N GLY A 82 13.95 16.15 -6.27
CA GLY A 82 14.12 15.26 -5.12
C GLY A 82 14.61 16.01 -3.86
N GLU A 83 14.68 17.34 -3.89
CA GLU A 83 15.15 18.16 -2.78
C GLU A 83 14.20 18.11 -1.59
N ILE A 84 14.69 17.71 -0.43
CA ILE A 84 13.96 17.77 0.84
C ILE A 84 13.99 19.19 1.34
N ILE A 85 12.85 19.89 1.32
CA ILE A 85 12.76 21.31 1.62
C ILE A 85 12.39 21.62 3.07
N ALA A 86 11.69 20.69 3.75
CA ALA A 86 11.34 20.80 5.17
C ALA A 86 11.03 19.42 5.75
N VAL A 87 11.22 19.27 7.06
CA VAL A 87 10.88 18.05 7.82
C VAL A 87 10.24 18.41 9.16
N GLY A 88 9.28 17.60 9.60
CA GLY A 88 8.75 17.59 10.96
C GLY A 88 9.25 16.36 11.70
N PRO A 89 10.20 16.50 12.62
CA PRO A 89 10.85 15.35 13.25
C PRO A 89 10.01 14.69 14.35
N GLY A 90 8.97 15.37 14.82
CA GLY A 90 8.13 14.91 15.92
C GLY A 90 7.93 15.96 16.99
N ARG A 91 6.82 15.83 17.72
CA ARG A 91 6.42 16.81 18.73
C ARG A 91 7.34 16.85 19.96
N ARG A 92 7.98 15.73 20.26
CA ARG A 92 8.87 15.60 21.42
C ARG A 92 10.35 15.65 21.05
N TYR A 93 10.67 15.92 19.79
CA TYR A 93 12.05 15.92 19.30
C TYR A 93 12.98 16.84 20.11
N HIS A 94 12.51 18.03 20.52
CA HIS A 94 13.30 18.98 21.28
C HIS A 94 13.32 18.70 22.79
N SER A 95 12.27 18.07 23.34
CA SER A 95 12.11 17.84 24.78
C SER A 95 12.70 16.52 25.27
N ASP A 96 12.71 15.49 24.43
CA ASP A 96 13.18 14.15 24.83
C ASP A 96 14.71 14.08 24.90
N SER A 97 15.22 13.30 25.86
CA SER A 97 16.66 13.04 25.99
C SER A 97 17.20 12.20 24.82
N VAL A 98 16.36 11.34 24.24
CA VAL A 98 16.65 10.57 23.03
C VAL A 98 15.92 11.21 21.86
N LYS A 99 16.69 11.67 20.87
CA LYS A 99 16.15 12.34 19.68
C LYS A 99 15.76 11.31 18.64
N ILE A 100 14.46 11.02 18.51
CA ILE A 100 13.91 10.19 17.42
C ILE A 100 13.34 11.14 16.36
N ASP A 101 13.84 11.02 15.13
CA ASP A 101 13.37 11.80 13.99
C ASP A 101 12.31 10.99 13.22
N TYR A 102 11.04 11.21 13.53
CA TYR A 102 9.91 10.51 12.89
C TYR A 102 9.75 10.86 11.41
N SER A 103 10.43 11.89 10.88
CA SER A 103 10.45 12.11 9.43
C SER A 103 11.23 11.01 8.68
N THR A 104 12.14 10.33 9.38
CA THR A 104 12.98 9.23 8.84
C THR A 104 12.65 7.86 9.44
N GLU A 105 11.83 7.80 10.49
CA GLU A 105 11.49 6.54 11.17
C GLU A 105 10.52 5.71 10.32
N PRO A 106 10.85 4.43 10.00
CA PRO A 106 9.99 3.58 9.20
C PRO A 106 8.80 3.05 10.00
N ASN A 107 7.60 3.36 9.57
CA ASN A 107 6.34 2.85 10.10
C ASN A 107 5.58 2.05 9.05
N GLN A 108 4.55 1.30 9.45
CA GLN A 108 3.70 0.55 8.54
C GLN A 108 2.80 1.51 7.75
N PRO A 109 2.88 1.54 6.40
CA PRO A 109 2.22 2.58 5.61
C PRO A 109 0.74 2.32 5.32
N GLY A 110 0.25 1.09 5.48
CA GLY A 110 -1.13 0.73 5.19
C GLY A 110 -1.55 1.06 3.75
N SER A 111 -2.78 1.49 3.60
CA SER A 111 -3.41 1.75 2.30
C SER A 111 -2.75 2.85 1.45
N SER A 112 -1.80 3.63 1.99
CA SER A 112 -1.03 4.57 1.18
C SER A 112 -0.13 3.87 0.14
N MET A 113 0.11 2.56 0.28
CA MET A 113 0.86 1.78 -0.71
C MET A 113 0.07 1.42 -1.97
N LYS A 114 -1.27 1.44 -1.93
CA LYS A 114 -2.12 1.00 -3.05
C LYS A 114 -1.86 1.73 -4.36
N PRO A 115 -1.75 3.07 -4.41
CA PRO A 115 -1.40 3.75 -5.64
C PRO A 115 -0.03 3.34 -6.18
N LEU A 116 0.97 3.18 -5.30
CA LEU A 116 2.35 2.87 -5.66
C LEU A 116 2.53 1.44 -6.18
N LEU A 117 1.95 0.44 -5.51
CA LEU A 117 2.22 -0.96 -5.79
C LEU A 117 1.06 -1.68 -6.48
N ALA A 118 -0.21 -1.34 -6.15
CA ALA A 118 -1.34 -2.07 -6.70
C ALA A 118 -1.88 -1.49 -8.01
N TYR A 119 -1.91 -0.16 -8.18
CA TYR A 119 -2.71 0.41 -9.26
C TYR A 119 -1.93 1.15 -10.35
N ALA A 120 -0.89 1.93 -10.03
CA ALA A 120 -0.20 2.72 -11.05
C ALA A 120 0.38 1.85 -12.18
N SER A 121 0.99 0.73 -11.83
CA SER A 121 1.60 -0.19 -12.79
C SER A 121 0.60 -1.01 -13.62
N THR A 122 -0.69 -1.07 -13.24
CA THR A 122 -1.70 -1.78 -14.03
C THR A 122 -1.92 -1.12 -15.40
N PHE A 123 -1.74 0.20 -15.47
CA PHE A 123 -1.86 0.96 -16.73
C PHE A 123 -0.74 0.62 -17.71
N ASP A 124 0.45 0.30 -17.21
CA ASP A 124 1.62 -0.05 -18.03
C ASP A 124 1.71 -1.55 -18.35
N ILE A 125 1.31 -2.39 -17.40
CA ILE A 125 1.58 -3.85 -17.47
C ILE A 125 0.34 -4.61 -17.95
N LEU A 126 -0.84 -4.27 -17.37
CA LEU A 126 -2.08 -4.99 -17.67
C LEU A 126 -2.95 -4.27 -18.71
N GLY A 127 -2.59 -3.02 -19.08
CA GLY A 127 -3.35 -2.23 -20.04
C GLY A 127 -4.70 -1.75 -19.53
N TRP A 128 -4.86 -1.65 -18.20
CA TRP A 128 -6.10 -1.15 -17.62
C TRP A 128 -6.36 0.30 -18.02
N SER A 129 -7.64 0.65 -18.10
CA SER A 129 -8.10 2.04 -18.18
C SER A 129 -8.38 2.60 -16.78
N THR A 130 -8.53 3.91 -16.65
CA THR A 130 -9.03 4.49 -15.39
C THR A 130 -10.51 4.17 -15.13
N ALA A 131 -11.24 3.71 -16.17
CA ALA A 131 -12.63 3.22 -16.08
C ALA A 131 -12.72 1.70 -15.84
N HIS A 132 -11.58 1.03 -15.60
CA HIS A 132 -11.53 -0.41 -15.35
C HIS A 132 -12.48 -0.82 -14.23
N GLN A 133 -13.12 -1.99 -14.39
CA GLN A 133 -13.98 -2.58 -13.37
C GLN A 133 -13.19 -3.64 -12.60
N VAL A 134 -13.26 -3.58 -11.28
CA VAL A 134 -12.62 -4.52 -10.36
C VAL A 134 -13.67 -5.26 -9.52
N ASN A 135 -13.33 -6.45 -9.04
CA ASN A 135 -14.26 -7.27 -8.27
C ASN A 135 -13.86 -7.29 -6.78
N ASP A 136 -14.66 -6.61 -5.95
CA ASP A 136 -14.51 -6.59 -4.50
C ASP A 136 -15.22 -7.80 -3.88
N LYS A 137 -14.56 -8.95 -3.87
CA LYS A 137 -15.10 -10.21 -3.33
C LYS A 137 -14.23 -10.77 -2.20
N LYS A 138 -14.85 -11.50 -1.29
CA LYS A 138 -14.14 -12.25 -0.25
C LYS A 138 -13.56 -13.53 -0.84
N LYS A 139 -12.24 -13.69 -0.83
CA LYS A 139 -11.54 -14.93 -1.17
C LYS A 139 -10.17 -15.01 -0.48
N ASP A 140 -9.55 -16.16 -0.51
CA ASP A 140 -8.18 -16.34 -0.06
C ASP A 140 -7.22 -15.88 -1.17
N TYR A 141 -6.75 -14.64 -1.04
CA TYR A 141 -5.84 -14.04 -2.01
C TYR A 141 -4.40 -14.52 -1.88
N TRP A 142 -3.97 -14.87 -0.67
CA TRP A 142 -2.57 -15.19 -0.40
C TRP A 142 -2.32 -16.70 -0.46
N LYS A 143 -1.41 -17.14 -1.33
CA LYS A 143 -1.04 -18.56 -1.48
C LYS A 143 -0.23 -19.13 -0.30
N ASN A 144 0.28 -18.29 0.58
CA ASN A 144 1.14 -18.68 1.71
C ASN A 144 0.37 -19.02 3.00
N GLY A 145 -0.95 -19.13 2.96
CA GLY A 145 -1.79 -19.42 4.12
C GLY A 145 -1.97 -18.24 5.10
N SER A 146 -1.51 -17.05 4.73
CA SER A 146 -1.79 -15.82 5.49
C SER A 146 -3.29 -15.50 5.48
N TYR A 147 -3.76 -14.75 6.49
CA TYR A 147 -5.14 -14.30 6.55
C TYR A 147 -5.53 -13.54 5.28
N ALA A 148 -6.69 -13.88 4.71
CA ALA A 148 -7.24 -13.14 3.58
C ALA A 148 -7.42 -11.65 3.92
N PRO A 149 -7.12 -10.74 3.00
CA PRO A 149 -7.33 -9.32 3.25
C PRO A 149 -8.83 -9.06 3.47
N LYS A 150 -9.14 -8.37 4.57
CA LYS A 150 -10.49 -7.87 4.84
C LYS A 150 -10.54 -6.40 4.47
N ASN A 151 -11.66 -5.95 3.90
CA ASN A 151 -11.90 -4.53 3.75
C ASN A 151 -12.12 -3.88 5.12
N SER A 152 -11.65 -2.65 5.31
CA SER A 152 -11.79 -1.94 6.60
C SER A 152 -13.24 -1.70 7.02
N ASP A 153 -14.15 -1.57 6.03
CA ASP A 153 -15.60 -1.44 6.25
C ASP A 153 -16.31 -2.78 6.43
N GLY A 154 -15.60 -3.90 6.35
CA GLY A 154 -16.14 -5.25 6.45
C GLY A 154 -17.07 -5.68 5.31
N LYS A 155 -17.26 -4.84 4.27
CA LYS A 155 -18.19 -5.07 3.16
C LYS A 155 -17.46 -5.50 1.89
N TYR A 156 -18.19 -6.27 1.07
CA TYR A 156 -17.76 -6.71 -0.25
C TYR A 156 -18.82 -6.31 -1.26
N ASN A 157 -18.45 -5.49 -2.23
CA ASN A 157 -19.39 -4.79 -3.11
C ASN A 157 -19.54 -5.47 -4.50
N GLY A 158 -18.80 -6.56 -4.78
CA GLY A 158 -18.78 -7.16 -6.11
C GLY A 158 -18.10 -6.26 -7.14
N ILE A 159 -18.62 -6.25 -8.36
CA ILE A 159 -18.07 -5.40 -9.44
C ILE A 159 -18.27 -3.93 -9.12
N MET A 160 -17.18 -3.18 -9.18
CA MET A 160 -17.17 -1.74 -8.94
C MET A 160 -16.06 -1.06 -9.77
N SER A 161 -16.14 0.25 -9.94
CA SER A 161 -15.10 0.97 -10.67
C SER A 161 -13.77 0.99 -9.92
N LEU A 162 -12.65 1.01 -10.65
CA LEU A 162 -11.31 1.21 -10.07
C LEU A 162 -11.25 2.52 -9.26
N GLN A 163 -11.92 3.56 -9.73
CA GLN A 163 -12.04 4.85 -9.03
C GLN A 163 -12.68 4.68 -7.65
N ASP A 164 -13.83 4.00 -7.58
CA ASP A 164 -14.53 3.78 -6.31
C ASP A 164 -13.71 2.87 -5.38
N ALA A 165 -13.13 1.80 -5.91
CA ALA A 165 -12.30 0.88 -5.15
C ALA A 165 -11.10 1.59 -4.50
N LEU A 166 -10.44 2.49 -5.23
CA LEU A 166 -9.35 3.31 -4.71
C LEU A 166 -9.87 4.37 -3.73
N GLY A 167 -11.01 5.02 -4.06
CA GLY A 167 -11.63 6.07 -3.25
C GLY A 167 -12.03 5.58 -1.86
N VAL A 168 -12.76 4.46 -1.78
CA VAL A 168 -13.12 3.83 -0.50
C VAL A 168 -12.04 2.88 0.03
N SER A 169 -10.91 2.80 -0.66
CA SER A 169 -9.71 2.10 -0.22
C SER A 169 -9.87 0.58 0.00
N LYS A 170 -10.54 -0.13 -0.95
CA LYS A 170 -10.73 -1.59 -0.86
C LYS A 170 -9.41 -2.35 -0.83
N ASN A 171 -9.31 -3.33 0.07
CA ASN A 171 -8.11 -4.17 0.21
C ASN A 171 -8.12 -5.32 -0.80
N THR A 172 -9.28 -5.94 -1.03
CA THR A 172 -9.44 -7.11 -1.90
C THR A 172 -9.08 -6.80 -3.35
N THR A 173 -9.53 -5.66 -3.87
CA THR A 173 -9.23 -5.23 -5.24
C THR A 173 -7.76 -4.89 -5.44
N ALA A 174 -7.11 -4.27 -4.43
CA ALA A 174 -5.67 -4.01 -4.47
C ALA A 174 -4.85 -5.30 -4.39
N ALA A 175 -5.29 -6.27 -3.57
CA ALA A 175 -4.66 -7.58 -3.48
C ALA A 175 -4.74 -8.34 -4.82
N GLN A 176 -5.90 -8.33 -5.49
CA GLN A 176 -6.05 -8.96 -6.79
C GLN A 176 -5.16 -8.30 -7.84
N ALA A 177 -5.19 -6.96 -7.94
CA ALA A 177 -4.34 -6.23 -8.86
C ALA A 177 -2.85 -6.57 -8.70
N MET A 178 -2.37 -6.69 -7.43
CA MET A 178 -0.98 -7.06 -7.18
C MET A 178 -0.65 -8.49 -7.59
N ILE A 179 -1.56 -9.43 -7.35
CA ILE A 179 -1.40 -10.83 -7.80
C ILE A 179 -1.27 -10.89 -9.33
N ASP A 180 -2.14 -10.18 -10.04
CA ASP A 180 -2.10 -10.13 -11.50
C ASP A 180 -0.80 -9.50 -12.01
N LEU A 181 -0.34 -8.44 -11.36
CA LEU A 181 0.92 -7.77 -11.66
C LEU A 181 2.15 -8.67 -11.38
N VAL A 182 2.15 -9.41 -10.25
CA VAL A 182 3.22 -10.38 -9.94
C VAL A 182 3.21 -11.54 -10.93
N THR A 183 2.03 -12.00 -11.31
CA THR A 183 1.87 -13.06 -12.34
C THR A 183 2.42 -12.61 -13.69
N ALA A 184 2.21 -11.34 -14.06
CA ALA A 184 2.70 -10.78 -15.31
C ALA A 184 4.21 -10.55 -15.37
N LYS A 185 4.85 -10.20 -14.24
CA LYS A 185 6.26 -9.74 -14.21
C LYS A 185 7.20 -10.56 -13.34
N GLY A 186 6.70 -11.33 -12.38
CA GLY A 186 7.51 -12.07 -11.41
C GLY A 186 8.05 -11.20 -10.26
N TYR A 187 8.55 -11.86 -9.21
CA TYR A 187 9.01 -11.19 -7.97
C TYR A 187 10.23 -10.30 -8.15
N ASP A 188 11.22 -10.72 -8.96
CA ASP A 188 12.45 -9.95 -9.18
C ASP A 188 12.18 -8.56 -9.75
N TYR A 189 11.17 -8.46 -10.64
CA TYR A 189 10.73 -7.17 -11.16
C TYR A 189 10.22 -6.25 -10.03
N TRP A 190 9.45 -6.79 -9.09
CA TRP A 190 8.87 -6.01 -8.01
C TRP A 190 9.87 -5.65 -6.93
N ILE A 191 10.88 -6.49 -6.69
CA ILE A 191 12.03 -6.15 -5.85
C ILE A 191 12.76 -4.93 -6.43
N ASP A 192 13.10 -4.95 -7.73
CA ASP A 192 13.73 -3.81 -8.42
C ASP A 192 12.82 -2.58 -8.42
N TYR A 193 11.52 -2.77 -8.64
CA TYR A 193 10.53 -1.69 -8.60
C TYR A 193 10.48 -1.00 -7.23
N CYS A 194 10.49 -1.75 -6.13
CA CYS A 194 10.55 -1.20 -4.78
C CYS A 194 11.85 -0.41 -4.55
N LYS A 195 13.00 -0.89 -5.04
CA LYS A 195 14.28 -0.15 -5.00
C LYS A 195 14.21 1.15 -5.80
N LYS A 196 13.61 1.13 -6.99
CA LYS A 196 13.38 2.33 -7.80
C LYS A 196 12.45 3.33 -7.13
N LEU A 197 11.48 2.88 -6.36
CA LEU A 197 10.62 3.75 -5.52
C LEU A 197 11.37 4.37 -4.32
N GLY A 198 12.58 3.93 -4.01
CA GLY A 198 13.42 4.47 -2.93
C GLY A 198 13.22 3.80 -1.58
N PHE A 199 12.59 2.63 -1.52
CA PHE A 199 12.56 1.82 -0.31
C PHE A 199 13.92 1.17 -0.07
N SER A 200 14.24 0.85 1.20
CA SER A 200 15.51 0.22 1.55
C SER A 200 15.65 -1.16 0.90
N ASP A 201 16.89 -1.62 0.72
CA ASP A 201 17.16 -2.95 0.18
C ASP A 201 16.48 -4.05 1.02
N GLU A 202 16.47 -3.92 2.35
CA GLU A 202 15.81 -4.86 3.24
C GLU A 202 14.29 -4.95 2.97
N VAL A 203 13.62 -3.80 2.82
CA VAL A 203 12.20 -3.75 2.48
C VAL A 203 11.95 -4.31 1.10
N ALA A 204 12.75 -3.95 0.11
CA ALA A 204 12.58 -4.39 -1.27
C ALA A 204 12.80 -5.91 -1.41
N GLU A 205 13.83 -6.46 -0.78
CA GLU A 205 14.13 -7.90 -0.80
C GLU A 205 13.08 -8.73 -0.04
N GLY A 206 12.39 -8.13 0.93
CA GLY A 206 11.24 -8.72 1.63
C GLY A 206 9.91 -8.64 0.89
N PHE A 207 9.91 -8.17 -0.38
CA PHE A 207 8.68 -7.96 -1.15
C PHE A 207 7.79 -9.20 -1.20
N ASN A 208 6.51 -8.98 -0.98
CA ASN A 208 5.42 -9.93 -1.18
C ASN A 208 4.13 -9.17 -1.54
N GLU A 209 3.10 -9.87 -2.01
CA GLU A 209 1.86 -9.26 -2.52
C GLU A 209 1.12 -8.41 -1.46
N GLN A 210 1.31 -8.71 -0.17
CA GLN A 210 0.68 -7.95 0.92
C GLN A 210 1.19 -6.50 1.00
N TYR A 211 2.35 -6.20 0.39
CA TYR A 211 2.88 -4.84 0.29
C TYR A 211 1.92 -3.89 -0.44
N ALA A 212 1.11 -4.42 -1.38
CA ALA A 212 0.10 -3.63 -2.10
C ALA A 212 -0.92 -2.93 -1.20
N ILE A 213 -1.19 -3.50 -0.03
CA ILE A 213 -2.10 -2.93 0.98
C ILE A 213 -1.35 -2.36 2.19
N GLY A 214 0.00 -2.30 2.12
CA GLY A 214 0.85 -1.88 3.23
C GLY A 214 0.83 -2.87 4.39
N GLY A 215 0.91 -4.18 4.08
CA GLY A 215 0.86 -5.27 5.04
C GLY A 215 1.92 -5.19 6.14
N SER A 216 1.83 -6.05 7.14
CA SER A 216 2.58 -5.94 8.40
C SER A 216 4.12 -5.97 8.26
N SER A 217 4.67 -6.51 7.18
CA SER A 217 6.11 -6.53 6.90
C SER A 217 6.60 -5.31 6.10
N MET A 218 5.68 -4.53 5.49
CA MET A 218 6.03 -3.29 4.80
C MET A 218 6.37 -2.19 5.80
N ARG A 219 7.46 -1.49 5.54
CA ARG A 219 7.90 -0.33 6.32
C ARG A 219 8.31 0.81 5.39
N ALA A 220 7.89 2.02 5.73
CA ALA A 220 8.29 3.22 5.01
C ALA A 220 8.36 4.41 5.97
N SER A 221 9.35 5.27 5.80
CA SER A 221 9.39 6.55 6.49
C SER A 221 8.65 7.64 5.70
N PRO A 222 8.28 8.76 6.33
CA PRO A 222 7.71 9.91 5.61
C PRO A 222 8.56 10.38 4.44
N ILE A 223 9.88 10.44 4.56
CA ILE A 223 10.77 10.77 3.45
C ILE A 223 10.64 9.78 2.30
N GLN A 224 10.63 8.49 2.59
CA GLN A 224 10.50 7.45 1.55
C GLN A 224 9.13 7.52 0.87
N GLN A 225 8.04 7.72 1.62
CA GLN A 225 6.70 7.89 1.06
C GLN A 225 6.61 9.14 0.17
N ALA A 226 7.12 10.29 0.65
CA ALA A 226 7.12 11.52 -0.15
C ALA A 226 7.94 11.36 -1.43
N SER A 227 9.12 10.73 -1.35
CA SER A 227 9.97 10.44 -2.51
C SER A 227 9.29 9.48 -3.50
N ALA A 228 8.65 8.41 -3.01
CA ALA A 228 7.94 7.47 -3.87
C ALA A 228 6.76 8.13 -4.60
N TYR A 229 5.95 8.93 -3.89
CA TYR A 229 4.80 9.61 -4.48
C TYR A 229 5.18 10.76 -5.43
N SER A 230 6.34 11.41 -5.25
CA SER A 230 6.82 12.44 -6.19
C SER A 230 6.96 11.90 -7.61
N THR A 231 7.13 10.58 -7.79
CA THR A 231 7.10 9.88 -9.07
C THR A 231 5.88 10.24 -9.91
N PHE A 232 4.71 10.35 -9.28
CA PHE A 232 3.46 10.63 -9.99
C PHE A 232 3.40 12.04 -10.54
N ALA A 233 3.90 13.01 -9.78
CA ALA A 233 3.96 14.41 -10.21
C ALA A 233 5.11 14.72 -11.16
N ASN A 234 6.13 13.84 -11.20
CA ASN A 234 7.34 14.01 -12.01
C ASN A 234 7.39 13.08 -13.23
N GLY A 235 6.23 12.88 -13.88
CA GLY A 235 6.15 12.13 -15.13
C GLY A 235 6.64 10.68 -15.04
N GLY A 236 6.39 10.02 -13.92
CA GLY A 236 6.78 8.62 -13.69
C GLY A 236 8.23 8.41 -13.24
N LYS A 237 8.97 9.49 -12.97
CA LYS A 237 10.37 9.47 -12.59
C LYS A 237 10.54 9.85 -11.12
N ARG A 238 11.33 9.07 -10.39
CA ARG A 238 11.79 9.43 -9.04
C ARG A 238 13.22 9.94 -9.08
N VAL A 239 13.48 11.03 -8.37
CA VAL A 239 14.84 11.53 -8.10
C VAL A 239 15.21 11.17 -6.66
N ASP A 240 16.45 10.77 -6.42
CA ASP A 240 16.91 10.46 -5.06
C ASP A 240 16.68 11.65 -4.13
N ALA A 241 15.99 11.40 -3.02
CA ALA A 241 15.72 12.42 -2.02
C ALA A 241 17.02 12.87 -1.35
N HIS A 242 17.27 14.17 -1.30
CA HIS A 242 18.51 14.71 -0.75
C HIS A 242 18.31 16.10 -0.14
N ARG A 243 19.18 16.45 0.81
CA ARG A 243 19.22 17.76 1.49
C ARG A 243 20.35 18.63 0.98
N VAL A 244 21.47 18.02 0.58
CA VAL A 244 22.69 18.71 0.19
C VAL A 244 22.70 18.97 -1.32
N ARG A 245 22.82 20.21 -1.72
CA ARG A 245 23.07 20.60 -3.14
C ARG A 245 24.55 20.51 -3.49
N LYS A 246 25.39 21.08 -2.63
CA LYS A 246 26.85 21.00 -2.74
C LYS A 246 27.53 21.30 -1.42
N VAL A 247 28.79 20.86 -1.32
CA VAL A 247 29.70 21.18 -0.22
C VAL A 247 30.98 21.78 -0.80
N VAL A 248 31.50 22.85 -0.16
CA VAL A 248 32.79 23.45 -0.51
C VAL A 248 33.72 23.34 0.68
N ARG A 249 34.78 22.57 0.56
CA ARG A 249 35.79 22.47 1.59
C ARG A 249 36.62 23.77 1.67
N ARG A 250 36.67 24.37 2.86
CA ARG A 250 37.25 25.72 3.00
C ARG A 250 38.76 25.78 2.77
N SER A 251 39.51 24.71 3.06
CA SER A 251 40.98 24.69 3.01
C SER A 251 41.54 24.83 1.60
N ASP A 252 40.88 24.18 0.60
CA ASP A 252 41.38 24.10 -0.78
C ASP A 252 40.32 24.46 -1.83
N LYS A 253 39.13 24.88 -1.37
CA LYS A 253 37.97 25.22 -2.21
C LYS A 253 37.45 24.07 -3.08
N LYS A 254 37.77 22.82 -2.73
CA LYS A 254 37.23 21.66 -3.44
C LYS A 254 35.74 21.60 -3.28
N GLU A 255 35.05 21.50 -4.42
CA GLU A 255 33.57 21.32 -4.46
C GLU A 255 33.22 19.83 -4.57
N PHE A 256 32.19 19.44 -3.81
CA PHE A 256 31.48 18.17 -3.90
C PHE A 256 30.03 18.48 -4.22
N LYS A 257 29.51 18.01 -5.32
CA LYS A 257 28.11 18.23 -5.73
C LYS A 257 27.32 16.95 -5.56
N THR A 258 26.11 17.08 -5.06
CA THR A 258 25.17 15.96 -5.06
C THR A 258 24.89 15.54 -6.48
N ASN A 259 24.93 14.24 -6.73
CA ASN A 259 24.58 13.61 -7.99
C ASN A 259 23.38 12.71 -7.75
N ALA A 260 22.23 13.33 -7.47
CA ALA A 260 20.97 12.62 -7.28
C ALA A 260 20.61 11.84 -8.54
N LYS A 261 20.42 10.54 -8.40
CA LYS A 261 20.05 9.67 -9.52
C LYS A 261 18.57 9.81 -9.81
N THR A 262 18.21 9.74 -11.08
CA THR A 262 16.83 9.67 -11.54
C THR A 262 16.53 8.24 -11.98
N TYR A 263 15.39 7.73 -11.57
CA TYR A 263 14.92 6.38 -11.88
C TYR A 263 13.61 6.48 -12.67
N ASP A 264 13.56 5.79 -13.79
CA ASP A 264 12.31 5.54 -14.50
C ASP A 264 11.55 4.43 -13.75
N VAL A 265 10.43 4.79 -13.14
CA VAL A 265 9.62 3.87 -12.31
C VAL A 265 8.44 3.34 -13.11
N ILE A 266 7.62 4.26 -13.65
CA ILE A 266 6.45 3.98 -14.51
C ILE A 266 6.46 4.94 -15.69
N SER A 267 5.59 4.72 -16.67
CA SER A 267 5.44 5.66 -17.77
C SER A 267 4.81 6.98 -17.31
N GLU A 268 5.07 8.06 -18.05
CA GLU A 268 4.44 9.35 -17.83
C GLU A 268 2.90 9.26 -17.91
N GLN A 269 2.40 8.40 -18.83
CA GLN A 269 0.99 8.12 -18.98
C GLN A 269 0.39 7.49 -17.74
N ALA A 270 1.04 6.45 -17.20
CA ALA A 270 0.59 5.78 -15.98
C ALA A 270 0.61 6.72 -14.76
N ALA A 271 1.65 7.54 -14.65
CA ALA A 271 1.77 8.55 -13.59
C ALA A 271 0.64 9.59 -13.65
N TRP A 272 0.29 10.04 -14.83
CA TRP A 272 -0.84 10.95 -15.02
C TRP A 272 -2.17 10.26 -14.75
N MET A 273 -2.39 9.04 -15.26
CA MET A 273 -3.63 8.28 -15.08
C MET A 273 -3.92 7.98 -13.62
N ILE A 274 -2.92 7.54 -12.85
CA ILE A 274 -3.11 7.33 -11.40
C ILE A 274 -3.41 8.64 -10.68
N SER A 275 -2.80 9.74 -11.12
CA SER A 275 -3.06 11.07 -10.54
C SER A 275 -4.49 11.51 -10.78
N GLN A 276 -5.11 11.21 -11.94
CA GLN A 276 -6.53 11.50 -12.16
C GLN A 276 -7.44 10.78 -11.17
N LEU A 277 -7.10 9.54 -10.82
CA LEU A 277 -7.82 8.80 -9.78
C LEU A 277 -7.58 9.41 -8.39
N LEU A 278 -6.34 9.81 -8.08
CA LEU A 278 -5.97 10.37 -6.77
C LEU A 278 -6.54 11.80 -6.56
N GLU A 279 -6.73 12.57 -7.61
CA GLU A 279 -7.48 13.83 -7.54
C GLU A 279 -8.91 13.58 -7.06
N LYS A 280 -9.57 12.56 -7.61
CA LYS A 280 -10.93 12.17 -7.21
C LYS A 280 -10.98 11.58 -5.79
N VAL A 281 -9.92 10.91 -5.32
CA VAL A 281 -9.84 10.47 -3.93
C VAL A 281 -9.93 11.65 -2.97
N VAL A 282 -9.36 12.81 -3.34
CA VAL A 282 -9.41 14.04 -2.54
C VAL A 282 -10.73 14.79 -2.71
N SER A 283 -11.20 14.96 -3.96
CA SER A 283 -12.36 15.82 -4.27
C SER A 283 -13.71 15.10 -4.38
N GLY A 284 -13.72 13.77 -4.37
CA GLY A 284 -14.86 12.95 -4.78
C GLY A 284 -15.80 12.50 -3.65
N GLY A 285 -15.64 12.94 -2.42
CA GLY A 285 -16.57 12.60 -1.32
C GLY A 285 -16.45 11.17 -0.78
N TYR A 286 -15.32 10.50 -0.99
CA TYR A 286 -15.14 9.09 -0.57
C TYR A 286 -14.88 8.90 0.92
N GLN A 287 -14.03 9.74 1.49
CA GLN A 287 -13.61 9.69 2.90
C GLN A 287 -13.32 11.10 3.40
N ASN A 288 -13.92 11.47 4.52
CA ASN A 288 -13.80 12.81 5.10
C ASN A 288 -12.35 13.29 5.29
N TYR A 289 -11.41 12.39 5.63
CA TYR A 289 -10.01 12.80 5.83
C TYR A 289 -9.34 13.25 4.54
N ASN A 290 -9.59 12.56 3.42
CA ASN A 290 -9.00 12.95 2.15
C ASN A 290 -9.52 14.31 1.69
N GLU A 291 -10.77 14.65 2.00
CA GLU A 291 -11.37 15.96 1.70
C GLU A 291 -10.68 17.10 2.44
N ILE A 292 -10.04 16.83 3.59
CA ILE A 292 -9.24 17.82 4.32
C ILE A 292 -8.06 18.31 3.47
N LEU A 293 -7.54 17.47 2.56
CA LEU A 293 -6.48 17.87 1.63
C LEU A 293 -6.98 18.80 0.51
N ALA A 294 -8.29 18.87 0.27
CA ALA A 294 -8.85 19.69 -0.80
C ALA A 294 -8.55 21.17 -0.58
N SER A 295 -8.22 21.87 -1.68
CA SER A 295 -7.90 23.30 -1.66
C SER A 295 -8.48 23.97 -2.93
N ASN A 296 -8.21 25.26 -3.10
CA ASN A 296 -8.58 26.02 -4.29
C ASN A 296 -7.71 25.72 -5.54
N TYR A 297 -6.78 24.78 -5.41
CA TYR A 297 -5.94 24.23 -6.47
C TYR A 297 -6.01 22.70 -6.48
N THR A 298 -5.52 22.07 -7.53
CA THR A 298 -5.56 20.60 -7.65
C THR A 298 -4.57 19.95 -6.67
N VAL A 299 -5.10 19.10 -5.81
CA VAL A 299 -4.34 18.23 -4.90
C VAL A 299 -4.66 16.78 -5.22
N TYR A 300 -3.64 15.97 -5.22
CA TYR A 300 -3.69 14.54 -5.38
C TYR A 300 -3.30 13.91 -4.03
N GLY A 301 -3.98 12.87 -3.59
CA GLY A 301 -3.66 12.33 -2.28
C GLY A 301 -4.25 10.98 -1.96
N LYS A 302 -3.71 10.37 -0.91
CA LYS A 302 -4.17 9.09 -0.39
C LYS A 302 -3.91 8.97 1.12
N SER A 303 -4.89 8.45 1.82
CA SER A 303 -4.78 8.03 3.21
C SER A 303 -4.13 6.66 3.37
N GLY A 304 -3.50 6.45 4.52
CA GLY A 304 -3.11 5.13 5.02
C GLY A 304 -3.54 4.99 6.46
N THR A 305 -4.01 3.81 6.83
CA THR A 305 -4.32 3.48 8.23
C THR A 305 -3.93 2.03 8.44
N THR A 306 -3.32 1.73 9.56
CA THR A 306 -3.05 0.37 10.01
C THR A 306 -3.75 0.11 11.33
N ASP A 307 -3.93 -1.15 11.67
CA ASP A 307 -4.59 -1.59 12.88
C ASP A 307 -3.69 -2.47 13.75
N TRP A 308 -4.01 -2.54 15.03
CA TRP A 308 -3.33 -3.41 15.96
C TRP A 308 -3.81 -4.86 15.78
N PRO A 309 -2.87 -5.82 15.66
CA PRO A 309 -3.24 -7.23 15.69
C PRO A 309 -3.71 -7.65 17.09
N ALA A 310 -4.45 -8.74 17.16
CA ALA A 310 -4.91 -9.32 18.41
C ALA A 310 -3.76 -9.52 19.42
N ASN A 311 -4.05 -9.29 20.70
CA ASN A 311 -3.15 -9.49 21.84
C ASN A 311 -1.88 -8.60 21.88
N SER A 312 -1.89 -7.46 21.21
CA SER A 312 -0.79 -6.50 21.23
C SER A 312 -0.92 -5.54 22.43
N TYR A 313 0.00 -5.59 23.36
CA TYR A 313 0.12 -4.65 24.50
C TYR A 313 -1.18 -4.42 25.30
N GLY A 314 -2.15 -5.33 25.29
CA GLY A 314 -3.47 -5.12 25.92
C GLY A 314 -4.38 -4.13 25.16
N ILE A 315 -3.98 -3.70 23.96
CA ILE A 315 -4.77 -2.83 23.08
C ILE A 315 -5.88 -3.64 22.44
N PRO A 316 -7.11 -3.08 22.29
CA PRO A 316 -8.18 -3.75 21.58
C PRO A 316 -7.80 -4.07 20.13
N GLU A 317 -8.19 -5.28 19.66
CA GLU A 317 -7.98 -5.69 18.28
C GLU A 317 -8.71 -4.74 17.30
N GLY A 318 -8.04 -4.40 16.20
CA GLY A 318 -8.64 -3.63 15.11
C GLY A 318 -8.75 -2.13 15.35
N VAL A 319 -8.26 -1.61 16.48
CA VAL A 319 -8.10 -0.16 16.63
C VAL A 319 -6.90 0.32 15.81
N ALA A 320 -6.95 1.57 15.35
CA ALA A 320 -5.89 2.13 14.52
C ALA A 320 -4.56 2.21 15.27
N LYS A 321 -3.47 1.97 14.52
CA LYS A 321 -2.09 2.05 15.01
C LYS A 321 -1.33 3.22 14.38
N ASP A 322 -1.40 3.34 13.07
CA ASP A 322 -0.75 4.36 12.28
C ASP A 322 -1.78 5.08 11.43
N GLU A 323 -1.69 6.40 11.36
CA GLU A 323 -2.44 7.23 10.42
C GLU A 323 -1.46 7.90 9.45
N TRP A 324 -1.75 7.84 8.16
CA TRP A 324 -0.94 8.44 7.11
C TRP A 324 -1.76 9.34 6.21
N SER A 325 -1.16 10.47 5.87
CA SER A 325 -1.60 11.36 4.81
C SER A 325 -0.47 11.56 3.82
N VAL A 326 -0.72 11.29 2.55
CA VAL A 326 0.19 11.68 1.47
C VAL A 326 -0.58 12.58 0.52
N GLY A 327 -0.04 13.78 0.28
CA GLY A 327 -0.62 14.77 -0.61
C GLY A 327 0.44 15.34 -1.54
N TYR A 328 0.08 15.63 -2.80
CA TYR A 328 0.98 16.27 -3.73
C TYR A 328 0.28 17.22 -4.70
N THR A 329 1.06 18.11 -5.24
CA THR A 329 0.72 19.05 -6.33
C THR A 329 1.69 18.83 -7.49
N ASN A 330 1.62 19.64 -8.53
CA ASN A 330 2.62 19.60 -9.60
C ASN A 330 4.04 20.01 -9.15
N LYS A 331 4.23 20.52 -7.92
CA LYS A 331 5.52 21.03 -7.43
C LYS A 331 6.06 20.29 -6.22
N TYR A 332 5.23 20.01 -5.24
CA TYR A 332 5.64 19.46 -3.96
C TYR A 332 4.84 18.23 -3.59
N THR A 333 5.51 17.31 -2.93
CA THR A 333 4.92 16.15 -2.27
C THR A 333 5.22 16.19 -0.78
N ILE A 334 4.20 15.96 0.04
CA ILE A 334 4.33 15.77 1.48
C ILE A 334 3.78 14.42 1.88
N ALA A 335 4.48 13.72 2.76
CA ALA A 335 3.95 12.56 3.45
C ALA A 335 4.08 12.77 4.96
N CYS A 336 3.00 12.48 5.66
CA CYS A 336 2.90 12.64 7.10
C CYS A 336 2.40 11.33 7.73
N TRP A 337 3.13 10.86 8.73
CA TRP A 337 2.72 9.83 9.68
C TRP A 337 2.25 10.49 10.97
N SER A 338 1.22 9.93 11.59
CA SER A 338 0.82 10.27 12.95
C SER A 338 0.40 9.04 13.74
N GLY A 339 0.60 9.09 15.06
CA GLY A 339 0.29 7.96 15.94
C GLY A 339 0.89 8.10 17.33
N TYR A 340 0.87 7.01 18.09
CA TYR A 340 1.50 6.94 19.38
C TYR A 340 2.86 6.23 19.30
N THR A 341 3.85 6.76 19.97
CA THR A 341 5.18 6.15 20.07
C THR A 341 5.13 4.90 20.93
N THR A 342 6.11 4.01 20.78
CA THR A 342 6.20 2.80 21.61
C THR A 342 6.20 3.12 23.10
N ASP A 343 6.86 4.19 23.50
CA ASP A 343 6.89 4.64 24.90
C ASP A 343 5.49 5.07 25.39
N ALA A 344 4.75 5.84 24.60
CA ALA A 344 3.37 6.21 24.93
C ALA A 344 2.45 4.99 25.04
N ILE A 345 2.65 4.00 24.20
CA ILE A 345 1.87 2.76 24.22
C ILE A 345 2.21 1.92 25.46
N THR A 346 3.50 1.68 25.71
CA THR A 346 3.93 0.75 26.77
C THR A 346 3.76 1.31 28.17
N ASN A 347 4.02 2.60 28.36
CA ASN A 347 4.01 3.23 29.68
C ASN A 347 2.65 3.84 30.05
N TYR A 348 1.86 4.25 29.06
CA TYR A 348 0.60 4.98 29.30
C TYR A 348 -0.63 4.30 28.66
N GLY A 349 -0.46 3.18 27.96
CA GLY A 349 -1.55 2.42 27.33
C GLY A 349 -2.24 3.20 26.22
N MET A 350 -1.53 4.11 25.53
CA MET A 350 -2.09 4.96 24.49
C MET A 350 -2.30 4.16 23.20
N TYR A 351 -3.43 4.39 22.53
CA TYR A 351 -3.72 3.89 21.19
C TYR A 351 -4.67 4.84 20.46
N ILE A 352 -4.69 4.81 19.14
CA ILE A 352 -5.51 5.71 18.34
C ILE A 352 -6.98 5.32 18.48
N THR A 353 -7.79 6.23 19.00
CA THR A 353 -9.24 6.10 19.09
C THR A 353 -9.93 6.73 17.88
N TRP A 354 -11.22 6.49 17.73
CA TRP A 354 -12.04 7.20 16.72
C TRP A 354 -12.01 8.71 16.89
N ASN A 355 -11.93 9.19 18.13
CA ASN A 355 -11.82 10.62 18.39
C ASN A 355 -10.47 11.17 17.92
N ASP A 356 -9.39 10.40 18.09
CA ASP A 356 -8.06 10.81 17.62
C ASP A 356 -8.01 10.88 16.09
N LEU A 357 -8.59 9.86 15.40
CA LEU A 357 -8.73 9.89 13.94
C LEU A 357 -9.53 11.08 13.43
N ASN A 358 -10.59 11.48 14.17
CA ASN A 358 -11.41 12.64 13.79
C ASN A 358 -10.66 13.98 13.93
N VAL A 359 -9.58 14.05 14.71
CA VAL A 359 -8.70 15.23 14.73
C VAL A 359 -7.91 15.34 13.43
N ALA A 360 -7.66 14.20 12.74
CA ALA A 360 -7.05 14.13 11.41
C ALA A 360 -5.75 14.94 11.27
N SER A 361 -4.88 14.87 12.29
CA SER A 361 -3.68 15.71 12.40
C SER A 361 -2.78 15.61 11.18
N ALA A 362 -2.53 14.39 10.67
CA ALA A 362 -1.69 14.17 9.49
C ALA A 362 -2.22 14.89 8.24
N PHE A 363 -3.55 14.94 8.07
CA PHE A 363 -4.19 15.57 6.91
C PHE A 363 -4.14 17.09 7.02
N HIS A 364 -4.40 17.64 8.20
CA HIS A 364 -4.28 19.08 8.44
C HIS A 364 -2.84 19.57 8.27
N ILE A 365 -1.84 18.78 8.67
CA ILE A 365 -0.43 19.09 8.43
C ILE A 365 -0.14 19.14 6.94
N SER A 366 -0.57 18.09 6.19
CA SER A 366 -0.33 18.01 4.75
C SER A 366 -1.01 19.16 4.00
N HIS A 367 -2.27 19.45 4.33
CA HIS A 367 -3.00 20.58 3.75
C HIS A 367 -2.29 21.91 4.04
N TYR A 368 -2.01 22.20 5.31
CA TYR A 368 -1.38 23.44 5.72
C TYR A 368 -0.02 23.67 5.04
N MET A 369 0.83 22.66 5.00
CA MET A 369 2.15 22.77 4.40
C MET A 369 2.08 22.99 2.88
N LEU A 370 1.17 22.31 2.17
CA LEU A 370 0.95 22.55 0.74
C LEU A 370 0.43 23.96 0.48
N ASP A 371 -0.54 24.43 1.27
CA ASP A 371 -1.06 25.81 1.17
C ASP A 371 0.03 26.84 1.45
N TYR A 372 0.83 26.62 2.48
CA TYR A 372 1.93 27.52 2.83
C TYR A 372 2.92 27.67 1.69
N MET A 373 3.20 26.60 0.96
CA MET A 373 4.18 26.60 -0.14
C MET A 373 3.70 27.27 -1.42
N GLN A 374 2.42 27.70 -1.52
CA GLN A 374 1.94 28.56 -2.63
C GLN A 374 2.72 29.89 -2.72
N LYS A 375 3.38 30.32 -1.65
CA LYS A 375 4.24 31.49 -1.67
C LYS A 375 5.45 31.36 -2.60
N TYR A 376 5.85 30.10 -2.89
CA TYR A 376 7.08 29.76 -3.62
C TYR A 376 6.82 29.14 -4.97
N ALA A 377 5.59 28.66 -5.23
CA ALA A 377 5.23 28.04 -6.48
C ALA A 377 3.77 28.27 -6.84
N THR A 378 3.50 28.38 -8.13
CA THR A 378 2.13 28.32 -8.66
C THR A 378 1.74 26.88 -8.90
N TYR A 379 0.62 26.46 -8.32
CA TYR A 379 0.09 25.12 -8.53
C TYR A 379 -0.87 25.08 -9.71
N SER A 380 -0.77 24.01 -10.48
CA SER A 380 -1.65 23.70 -11.61
C SER A 380 -1.97 22.20 -11.61
N ALA A 381 -3.02 21.81 -12.29
CA ALA A 381 -3.24 20.40 -12.61
C ALA A 381 -2.06 19.86 -13.44
N LEU A 382 -1.78 18.57 -13.31
CA LEU A 382 -0.79 17.87 -14.13
C LEU A 382 -1.28 17.86 -15.60
N GLU A 383 -0.38 18.21 -16.51
CA GLU A 383 -0.68 18.21 -17.94
C GLU A 383 -0.84 16.77 -18.45
N ARG A 384 -1.86 16.56 -19.29
CA ARG A 384 -2.09 15.25 -19.92
C ARG A 384 -0.99 14.97 -20.94
N PRO A 385 -0.19 13.90 -20.76
CA PRO A 385 0.83 13.55 -21.73
C PRO A 385 0.21 12.99 -23.02
N SER A 386 1.00 12.97 -24.10
CA SER A 386 0.63 12.30 -25.33
C SER A 386 0.50 10.78 -25.12
N GLY A 387 -0.23 10.08 -26.00
CA GLY A 387 -0.40 8.63 -25.92
C GLY A 387 -1.49 8.17 -24.97
N ILE A 388 -2.44 9.06 -24.61
CA ILE A 388 -3.63 8.76 -23.81
C ILE A 388 -4.88 9.17 -24.58
N SER A 389 -5.84 8.26 -24.71
CA SER A 389 -7.18 8.51 -25.25
C SER A 389 -8.25 8.52 -24.17
N ASP A 390 -9.36 9.22 -24.46
CA ASP A 390 -10.60 9.06 -23.69
C ASP A 390 -11.20 7.68 -23.95
N TYR A 391 -11.69 7.03 -22.89
CA TYR A 391 -12.19 5.65 -22.94
C TYR A 391 -13.23 5.38 -21.85
N LYS A 392 -14.44 5.02 -22.23
CA LYS A 392 -15.56 4.66 -21.32
C LYS A 392 -15.76 5.61 -20.13
N GLY A 393 -15.62 6.91 -20.35
CA GLY A 393 -15.74 7.93 -19.30
C GLY A 393 -14.46 8.14 -18.47
N GLY A 394 -13.38 7.46 -18.79
CA GLY A 394 -12.05 7.60 -18.23
C GLY A 394 -10.97 7.70 -19.29
N TYR A 395 -9.80 7.16 -19.03
CA TYR A 395 -8.61 7.28 -19.85
C TYR A 395 -7.93 5.93 -20.04
N ILE A 396 -7.35 5.70 -21.23
CA ILE A 396 -6.56 4.51 -21.55
C ILE A 396 -5.32 4.91 -22.35
N LYS A 397 -4.22 4.18 -22.20
CA LYS A 397 -3.04 4.36 -23.07
C LYS A 397 -3.38 3.92 -24.49
N ASP A 398 -2.96 4.70 -25.49
CA ASP A 398 -3.28 4.46 -26.90
C ASP A 398 -2.86 3.07 -27.38
N GLU A 399 -1.74 2.57 -26.88
CA GLU A 399 -1.23 1.22 -27.21
C GLU A 399 -2.16 0.07 -26.80
N PHE A 400 -3.01 0.28 -25.79
CA PHE A 400 -3.97 -0.71 -25.30
C PHE A 400 -5.39 -0.51 -25.81
N LYS A 401 -5.69 0.64 -26.44
CA LYS A 401 -7.03 1.02 -26.85
C LYS A 401 -7.69 -0.01 -27.78
N SER A 402 -6.93 -0.62 -28.70
CA SER A 402 -7.42 -1.59 -29.66
C SER A 402 -7.71 -2.97 -29.04
N LYS A 403 -7.01 -3.31 -27.95
CA LYS A 403 -7.22 -4.58 -27.24
C LYS A 403 -8.43 -4.51 -26.31
N GLY A 404 -8.86 -3.29 -25.98
CA GLY A 404 -9.89 -3.04 -24.98
C GLY A 404 -9.37 -3.29 -23.56
N ASP A 405 -10.13 -2.78 -22.62
CA ASP A 405 -9.96 -3.06 -21.19
C ASP A 405 -10.55 -4.46 -20.95
N THR A 406 -9.70 -5.46 -20.86
CA THR A 406 -10.14 -6.81 -20.48
C THR A 406 -10.57 -6.74 -19.02
N THR A 407 -11.89 -6.75 -18.83
CA THR A 407 -12.44 -6.87 -17.47
C THR A 407 -11.95 -8.17 -16.86
N SER A 408 -11.64 -8.17 -15.58
CA SER A 408 -11.30 -9.35 -14.79
C SER A 408 -12.42 -10.41 -14.75
N ASP A 409 -13.58 -10.10 -15.33
CA ASP A 409 -14.77 -10.96 -15.30
C ASP A 409 -14.57 -12.33 -15.95
N ASN A 410 -13.80 -12.40 -17.06
CA ASN A 410 -13.51 -13.71 -17.70
C ASN A 410 -12.52 -14.53 -16.86
N ASN A 411 -11.49 -13.87 -16.30
CA ASN A 411 -10.53 -14.53 -15.42
C ASN A 411 -11.19 -14.92 -14.08
N ASP A 412 -12.10 -14.10 -13.55
CA ASP A 412 -12.80 -14.40 -12.31
C ASP A 412 -13.77 -15.59 -12.43
N ALA A 413 -14.43 -15.75 -13.59
CA ALA A 413 -15.27 -16.91 -13.87
C ALA A 413 -14.42 -18.17 -14.10
N GLN A 414 -13.29 -18.04 -14.78
CA GLN A 414 -12.31 -19.11 -14.96
C GLN A 414 -11.66 -19.48 -13.62
N ASP A 415 -11.15 -18.51 -12.86
CA ASP A 415 -10.55 -18.74 -11.54
C ASP A 415 -11.55 -19.38 -10.56
N ALA A 416 -12.82 -18.94 -10.58
CA ALA A 416 -13.88 -19.54 -9.76
C ALA A 416 -14.20 -20.99 -10.21
N CYS A 417 -14.13 -21.26 -11.52
CA CYS A 417 -14.28 -22.59 -12.08
C CYS A 417 -13.13 -23.52 -11.65
N GLU A 418 -11.89 -23.07 -11.85
CA GLU A 418 -10.68 -23.84 -11.53
C GLU A 418 -10.50 -24.01 -10.00
N ALA A 419 -10.80 -22.98 -9.20
CA ALA A 419 -10.82 -23.08 -7.74
C ALA A 419 -11.91 -24.00 -7.20
N GLY A 420 -13.02 -24.14 -7.96
CA GLY A 420 -14.08 -25.11 -7.69
C GLY A 420 -13.78 -26.52 -8.21
N GLY A 421 -12.57 -26.76 -8.76
CA GLY A 421 -12.16 -28.04 -9.34
C GLY A 421 -12.76 -28.31 -10.74
N GLY A 422 -13.34 -27.27 -11.36
CA GLY A 422 -13.89 -27.36 -12.73
C GLY A 422 -12.84 -27.08 -13.80
N GLU A 423 -13.14 -27.43 -15.03
CA GLU A 423 -12.37 -27.09 -16.22
C GLU A 423 -13.08 -25.96 -16.98
N TRP A 424 -12.35 -24.88 -17.25
CA TRP A 424 -12.90 -23.73 -17.96
C TRP A 424 -12.93 -23.98 -19.49
N ASP A 425 -14.11 -23.84 -20.11
CA ASP A 425 -14.31 -23.91 -21.54
C ASP A 425 -14.18 -22.49 -22.14
N GLU A 426 -12.99 -22.18 -22.70
CA GLU A 426 -12.70 -20.86 -23.27
C GLU A 426 -13.60 -20.49 -24.45
N GLU A 427 -14.05 -21.48 -25.25
CA GLU A 427 -14.86 -21.24 -26.44
C GLU A 427 -16.32 -20.87 -26.07
N ASN A 428 -16.86 -21.52 -25.05
CA ASN A 428 -18.24 -21.31 -24.59
C ASN A 428 -18.35 -20.41 -23.36
N GLN A 429 -17.22 -19.99 -22.77
CA GLN A 429 -17.17 -19.16 -21.53
C GLN A 429 -17.97 -19.81 -20.38
N THR A 430 -17.87 -21.14 -20.23
CA THR A 430 -18.60 -21.91 -19.22
C THR A 430 -17.66 -22.79 -18.39
N CYS A 431 -18.04 -23.03 -17.13
CA CYS A 431 -17.33 -23.90 -16.23
C CYS A 431 -17.91 -25.35 -16.33
N LYS A 432 -17.09 -26.31 -16.70
CA LYS A 432 -17.40 -27.74 -16.56
C LYS A 432 -16.93 -28.19 -15.17
N LYS A 433 -17.86 -28.47 -14.27
CA LYS A 433 -17.56 -28.95 -12.92
C LYS A 433 -17.08 -30.43 -12.98
N SER A 434 -16.25 -30.79 -11.98
CA SER A 434 -15.77 -32.18 -11.83
C SER A 434 -16.90 -33.19 -11.72
N ASP A 435 -18.02 -32.81 -11.09
CA ASP A 435 -19.22 -33.65 -10.98
C ASP A 435 -19.79 -34.06 -12.32
N ASP A 436 -19.68 -33.24 -13.38
CA ASP A 436 -20.13 -33.59 -14.74
C ASP A 436 -19.22 -34.64 -15.39
N LYS A 437 -17.92 -34.61 -15.13
CA LYS A 437 -16.97 -35.65 -15.58
C LYS A 437 -17.15 -36.97 -14.82
N GLU A 438 -17.38 -36.89 -13.51
CA GLU A 438 -17.63 -38.06 -12.67
C GLU A 438 -19.00 -38.68 -13.03
N ARG A 439 -19.99 -37.86 -13.34
CA ARG A 439 -21.30 -38.33 -13.86
C ARG A 439 -21.15 -38.96 -15.22
N GLU A 440 -20.49 -38.32 -16.19
CA GLU A 440 -20.26 -38.88 -17.53
C GLU A 440 -19.46 -40.20 -17.45
N ALA A 441 -18.47 -40.28 -16.58
CA ALA A 441 -17.69 -41.49 -16.35
C ALA A 441 -18.54 -42.58 -15.67
N CYS A 442 -19.41 -42.23 -14.73
CA CYS A 442 -20.35 -43.14 -14.08
C CYS A 442 -21.37 -43.72 -15.07
N GLU A 443 -21.99 -42.84 -15.88
CA GLU A 443 -22.98 -43.21 -16.90
C GLU A 443 -22.34 -44.04 -18.06
N ALA A 444 -21.10 -43.68 -18.45
CA ALA A 444 -20.35 -44.43 -19.45
C ALA A 444 -19.97 -45.85 -19.00
N ASP A 445 -19.83 -46.05 -17.68
CA ASP A 445 -19.48 -47.31 -17.02
C ASP A 445 -20.74 -48.08 -16.54
N GLY A 446 -21.94 -47.63 -16.97
CA GLY A 446 -23.22 -48.26 -16.71
C GLY A 446 -23.78 -48.06 -15.30
N GLY A 447 -23.25 -47.08 -14.54
CA GLY A 447 -23.73 -46.72 -13.22
C GLY A 447 -24.82 -45.62 -13.28
N GLU A 448 -25.55 -45.43 -12.18
CA GLU A 448 -26.52 -44.36 -11.97
C GLU A 448 -25.92 -43.29 -11.05
N TRP A 449 -25.85 -42.03 -11.52
CA TRP A 449 -25.27 -40.94 -10.76
C TRP A 449 -26.28 -40.36 -9.78
N ASP A 450 -25.93 -40.34 -8.47
CA ASP A 450 -26.70 -39.68 -7.46
C ASP A 450 -26.24 -38.23 -7.30
N SER A 451 -27.02 -37.27 -7.84
CA SER A 451 -26.71 -35.85 -7.87
C SER A 451 -26.83 -35.15 -6.48
N GLU A 452 -27.51 -35.76 -5.49
CA GLU A 452 -27.60 -35.24 -4.13
C GLU A 452 -26.39 -35.71 -3.26
N ALA A 453 -25.94 -36.95 -3.50
CA ALA A 453 -24.82 -37.54 -2.76
C ALA A 453 -23.47 -37.36 -3.47
N GLY A 454 -23.43 -36.97 -4.76
CA GLY A 454 -22.21 -36.84 -5.54
C GLY A 454 -21.47 -38.16 -5.72
N THR A 455 -22.20 -39.29 -5.87
CA THR A 455 -21.62 -40.64 -5.93
C THR A 455 -22.26 -41.49 -7.04
N CYS A 456 -21.44 -42.40 -7.64
CA CYS A 456 -21.87 -43.34 -8.64
C CYS A 456 -22.39 -44.62 -7.98
N LYS A 457 -23.64 -45.00 -8.26
CA LYS A 457 -24.23 -46.24 -7.81
C LYS A 457 -24.09 -47.30 -8.93
N LYS A 458 -23.32 -48.35 -8.67
CA LYS A 458 -23.19 -49.51 -9.54
C LYS A 458 -24.02 -50.69 -9.00
N GLU A 459 -24.52 -51.56 -9.89
CA GLU A 459 -25.37 -52.74 -9.53
C GLU A 459 -24.68 -53.78 -8.62
N GLU A 460 -23.42 -53.65 -8.26
CA GLU A 460 -22.70 -54.59 -7.37
C GLU A 460 -23.27 -54.67 -5.94
N GLU A 461 -23.97 -53.66 -5.44
CA GLU A 461 -24.62 -53.71 -4.10
C GLU A 461 -25.81 -54.70 -4.03
N LYS A 462 -26.36 -55.15 -5.15
CA LYS A 462 -27.44 -56.15 -5.18
C LYS A 462 -26.95 -57.60 -5.02
N GLU A 463 -25.69 -57.90 -5.35
CA GLU A 463 -25.16 -59.28 -5.20
C GLU A 463 -24.74 -59.56 -3.73
N GLU A 464 -24.21 -58.63 -2.98
CA GLU A 464 -23.81 -58.83 -1.58
C GLU A 464 -25.00 -59.08 -0.64
N THR A 465 -26.14 -58.42 -0.87
CA THR A 465 -27.37 -58.65 -0.06
C THR A 465 -27.99 -60.00 -0.37
N ASN A 466 -27.87 -60.48 -1.59
CA ASN A 466 -28.38 -61.79 -1.99
C ASN A 466 -27.55 -62.96 -1.43
N GLU A 467 -26.24 -62.80 -1.32
CA GLU A 467 -25.33 -63.78 -0.75
C GLU A 467 -25.42 -63.88 0.78
N ALA A 468 -25.63 -62.78 1.48
CA ALA A 468 -25.86 -62.72 2.91
C ALA A 468 -27.22 -63.35 3.32
N GLU A 469 -28.28 -63.07 2.56
CA GLU A 469 -29.61 -63.66 2.75
C GLU A 469 -29.56 -65.20 2.49
N LYS A 470 -28.90 -65.62 1.41
CA LYS A 470 -28.71 -67.04 1.07
C LYS A 470 -27.92 -67.76 2.12
N THR A 471 -26.83 -67.19 2.61
CA THR A 471 -26.00 -67.78 3.69
C THR A 471 -26.78 -67.87 5.00
N CYS A 472 -27.64 -66.90 5.32
CA CYS A 472 -28.50 -66.92 6.50
C CYS A 472 -29.55 -68.03 6.42
N THR A 473 -30.24 -68.22 5.28
CA THR A 473 -31.29 -69.22 5.06
C THR A 473 -30.68 -70.64 4.95
N ASP A 474 -29.53 -70.79 4.30
CA ASP A 474 -28.81 -72.09 4.19
C ASP A 474 -28.34 -72.60 5.59
N ASN A 475 -28.14 -71.72 6.55
CA ASN A 475 -27.81 -72.05 7.93
C ASN A 475 -29.02 -72.10 8.88
N GLY A 476 -30.24 -72.10 8.33
CA GLY A 476 -31.49 -72.26 9.09
C GLY A 476 -31.92 -71.00 9.88
N GLY A 477 -31.41 -69.81 9.53
CA GLY A 477 -31.81 -68.54 10.08
C GLY A 477 -32.92 -67.87 9.28
N THR A 478 -33.54 -66.84 9.81
CA THR A 478 -34.52 -65.99 9.14
C THR A 478 -33.88 -64.61 8.87
N TRP A 479 -33.87 -64.13 7.65
CA TRP A 479 -33.38 -62.83 7.24
C TRP A 479 -34.48 -61.81 7.29
N ASP A 480 -34.28 -60.66 7.97
CA ASP A 480 -35.25 -59.60 8.15
C ASP A 480 -35.11 -58.44 7.18
N GLY A 481 -34.21 -58.53 6.22
CA GLY A 481 -33.87 -57.47 5.26
C GLY A 481 -32.57 -56.71 5.63
N SER A 482 -32.05 -56.93 6.83
CA SER A 482 -30.83 -56.27 7.30
C SER A 482 -29.94 -57.12 8.19
N ALA A 483 -30.50 -58.15 8.88
CA ALA A 483 -29.75 -59.06 9.76
C ALA A 483 -30.31 -60.48 9.78
N CYS A 484 -29.43 -61.45 10.07
CA CYS A 484 -29.82 -62.86 10.22
C CYS A 484 -30.14 -63.20 11.67
N THR A 485 -31.33 -63.68 11.96
CA THR A 485 -31.72 -64.19 13.30
C THR A 485 -31.65 -65.72 13.33
N SER A 486 -30.83 -66.27 14.26
CA SER A 486 -30.72 -67.70 14.46
C SER A 486 -31.82 -68.23 15.39
N VAL A 487 -32.45 -69.36 14.99
CA VAL A 487 -33.42 -70.08 15.87
C VAL A 487 -32.64 -70.88 16.90
N SER A 488 -32.78 -70.51 18.18
CA SER A 488 -32.24 -71.30 19.29
C SER A 488 -33.16 -72.53 19.50
N TYR A 489 -32.64 -73.76 19.38
CA TYR A 489 -33.30 -74.97 19.87
C TYR A 489 -33.05 -75.07 21.38
N THR A 490 -34.14 -75.05 22.15
CA THR A 490 -34.18 -75.55 23.52
C THR A 490 -34.28 -77.05 23.52
#